data_3189e0632e0814fe4c9b13115c15cccf
#
_entry.id   3189e0632e0814fe4c9b13115c15cccf
#
_cell.length_a   1.000
_cell.length_b   1.000
_cell.length_c   1.000
_cell.angle_alpha   90.00
_cell.angle_beta   90.00
_cell.angle_gamma   90.00
#
_symmetry.space_group_name_H-M   'P 1'
#
loop_
_entity.id
_entity.type
_entity.pdbx_description
1 polymer ?
#
loop_
_entity_poly.entity_id
_entity_poly.type
_entity_poly.pdbx_seq_one_letter_code
_entity_poly.pdbx_strand_id
1 'polypeptide(L)'
;MPIADGGVPHREGRTLMLLPNLPEEGQGPGTKSSGRVFYNPAMAGSRTRSVLLFRHALDLGILGEGTVYALDGLTASGLRARRWLNELSPEETERISATIVDLEEEALKWAEASHSEFPPHGGGILEPSKGDLRSVVLRSGRHWVDIDPYGSPMPFIDSAMQSMARSGVMEVSATDTAALTGSSGTALMRRYGARVRTDSLAHDSGMRVMLATFSRVAARHDRSIVPLLSVWDSHHLRVSFRVLKSVSSANELENSIGWRVHAPTKEEVVASIDSGLHHDSSLVHLPMHCMLPLKYPIDRTDPRVSGPLWVGSMGDRDAMSSMTEERALESCGPEFTVGDPLGWDERRVEAERRKVARSVRHISEESDVISSSHLVVVDDLAAWIGSGAPPSPRRIVDMLNEAGHSAGVSSYARPSFRANAPWEAIVEAAMSIQPPM
;
A
#
# COMPACT_ATOMS: atom_id res chain seq x y z
N MET A 1 -13.41 -32.89 1.13
CA MET A 1 -14.24 -33.39 2.27
C MET A 1 -15.12 -32.22 2.69
N PRO A 2 -16.45 -32.40 2.84
CA PRO A 2 -17.30 -31.34 3.35
C PRO A 2 -16.81 -30.90 4.74
N ILE A 3 -16.85 -29.60 5.01
CA ILE A 3 -16.58 -29.06 6.35
C ILE A 3 -17.69 -29.61 7.26
N ALA A 4 -17.31 -30.33 8.29
CA ALA A 4 -18.23 -31.12 9.10
C ALA A 4 -19.27 -30.30 9.91
N ASP A 5 -18.98 -28.98 10.10
CA ASP A 5 -19.88 -28.04 10.77
C ASP A 5 -20.10 -26.87 9.80
N GLY A 6 -21.28 -26.76 9.21
CA GLY A 6 -21.65 -25.76 8.21
C GLY A 6 -21.16 -24.36 8.60
N GLY A 7 -20.28 -23.77 7.78
CA GLY A 7 -19.77 -22.43 7.99
C GLY A 7 -20.87 -21.37 7.88
N VAL A 8 -20.61 -20.21 8.48
CA VAL A 8 -21.53 -19.07 8.40
C VAL A 8 -21.15 -18.24 7.16
N PRO A 9 -22.10 -18.02 6.23
CA PRO A 9 -21.85 -17.18 5.07
C PRO A 9 -21.56 -15.73 5.47
N HIS A 10 -20.54 -15.14 4.85
CA HIS A 10 -20.14 -13.76 5.03
C HIS A 10 -19.84 -13.11 3.68
N ARG A 11 -20.00 -11.79 3.57
CA ARG A 11 -19.69 -11.01 2.37
C ARG A 11 -18.69 -9.93 2.67
N GLU A 12 -17.72 -9.78 1.78
CA GLU A 12 -16.84 -8.62 1.72
C GLU A 12 -16.75 -8.17 0.25
N GLY A 13 -17.04 -6.91 -0.01
CA GLY A 13 -17.22 -6.45 -1.39
C GLY A 13 -18.34 -7.22 -2.08
N ARG A 14 -18.09 -7.73 -3.28
CA ARG A 14 -19.00 -8.65 -4.00
C ARG A 14 -18.82 -10.12 -3.60
N THR A 15 -17.71 -10.44 -2.94
CA THR A 15 -17.29 -11.83 -2.70
C THR A 15 -17.96 -12.42 -1.48
N LEU A 16 -18.58 -13.58 -1.64
CA LEU A 16 -19.12 -14.41 -0.57
C LEU A 16 -18.08 -15.42 -0.09
N MET A 17 -18.09 -15.74 1.19
CA MET A 17 -17.22 -16.74 1.80
C MET A 17 -17.91 -17.45 2.97
N LEU A 18 -17.36 -18.61 3.35
CA LEU A 18 -17.72 -19.31 4.58
C LEU A 18 -16.68 -19.00 5.67
N LEU A 19 -17.16 -18.68 6.85
CA LEU A 19 -16.34 -18.53 8.05
C LEU A 19 -16.80 -19.50 9.13
N PRO A 20 -15.90 -20.00 10.01
CA PRO A 20 -16.29 -20.82 11.16
C PRO A 20 -17.25 -20.07 12.09
N ASN A 21 -16.99 -18.78 12.30
CA ASN A 21 -17.79 -17.84 13.10
C ASN A 21 -17.75 -16.46 12.46
N LEU A 22 -18.79 -15.67 12.60
CA LEU A 22 -18.75 -14.28 12.20
C LEU A 22 -17.82 -13.48 13.13
N PRO A 23 -17.09 -12.49 12.60
CA PRO A 23 -16.32 -11.56 13.42
C PRO A 23 -17.27 -10.76 14.32
N GLU A 24 -16.93 -10.59 15.58
CA GLU A 24 -17.69 -9.73 16.49
C GLU A 24 -17.51 -8.27 16.07
N GLU A 25 -18.62 -7.51 16.06
CA GLU A 25 -18.58 -6.08 15.77
C GLU A 25 -17.75 -5.36 16.85
N GLY A 26 -16.74 -4.59 16.41
CA GLY A 26 -15.88 -3.79 17.30
C GLY A 26 -14.66 -4.50 17.85
N GLN A 27 -14.39 -5.76 17.51
CA GLN A 27 -13.10 -6.36 17.81
C GLN A 27 -11.99 -5.68 16.99
N GLY A 28 -10.93 -5.28 17.69
CA GLY A 28 -9.69 -4.79 17.10
C GLY A 28 -9.04 -5.84 16.17
N PRO A 29 -7.83 -5.56 15.63
CA PRO A 29 -7.15 -6.48 14.73
C PRO A 29 -7.08 -7.87 15.34
N GLY A 30 -7.67 -8.85 14.62
CA GLY A 30 -7.91 -10.20 15.12
C GLY A 30 -6.67 -10.81 15.77
N THR A 31 -6.81 -11.15 17.02
CA THR A 31 -5.84 -11.99 17.71
C THR A 31 -6.07 -13.46 17.31
N LYS A 32 -5.00 -14.25 17.21
CA LYS A 32 -5.02 -15.70 16.89
C LYS A 32 -5.96 -16.55 17.78
N SER A 33 -6.74 -15.94 18.66
CA SER A 33 -7.23 -16.60 19.86
C SER A 33 -8.55 -17.38 19.74
N SER A 34 -9.27 -17.36 18.62
CA SER A 34 -10.59 -18.00 18.64
C SER A 34 -11.10 -18.66 17.37
N GLY A 35 -10.36 -18.63 16.26
CA GLY A 35 -10.87 -19.18 15.01
C GLY A 35 -9.92 -20.12 14.31
N ARG A 36 -10.44 -21.20 13.76
CA ARG A 36 -9.72 -22.16 12.90
C ARG A 36 -9.22 -21.51 11.61
N VAL A 37 -9.75 -20.33 11.24
CA VAL A 37 -9.35 -19.55 10.07
C VAL A 37 -9.30 -18.08 10.44
N PHE A 38 -8.18 -17.43 10.10
CA PHE A 38 -8.03 -16.01 10.33
C PHE A 38 -8.77 -15.19 9.27
N TYR A 39 -9.61 -14.27 9.72
CA TYR A 39 -10.23 -13.22 8.92
C TYR A 39 -10.17 -11.89 9.68
N ASN A 40 -9.68 -10.84 9.04
CA ASN A 40 -9.64 -9.49 9.61
C ASN A 40 -10.45 -8.52 8.71
N PRO A 41 -11.62 -8.06 9.17
CA PRO A 41 -12.44 -7.09 8.41
C PRO A 41 -11.76 -5.73 8.21
N ALA A 42 -10.80 -5.33 9.07
CA ALA A 42 -10.04 -4.10 8.89
C ALA A 42 -9.16 -4.12 7.62
N MET A 43 -8.87 -5.32 7.06
CA MET A 43 -8.13 -5.48 5.80
C MET A 43 -9.01 -5.37 4.55
N ALA A 44 -10.31 -5.15 4.67
CA ALA A 44 -11.22 -5.09 3.52
C ALA A 44 -10.82 -4.01 2.50
N GLY A 45 -10.44 -2.83 2.97
CA GLY A 45 -9.93 -1.75 2.11
C GLY A 45 -8.64 -2.12 1.36
N SER A 46 -7.73 -2.83 2.03
CA SER A 46 -6.50 -3.35 1.40
C SER A 46 -6.83 -4.33 0.26
N ARG A 47 -7.80 -5.22 0.46
CA ARG A 47 -8.23 -6.18 -0.57
C ARG A 47 -8.95 -5.50 -1.72
N THR A 48 -9.76 -4.46 -1.48
CA THR A 48 -10.37 -3.64 -2.54
C THR A 48 -9.30 -2.97 -3.40
N ARG A 49 -8.31 -2.31 -2.80
CA ARG A 49 -7.19 -1.68 -3.53
C ARG A 49 -6.38 -2.71 -4.34
N SER A 50 -6.23 -3.93 -3.81
CA SER A 50 -5.56 -5.04 -4.51
C SER A 50 -6.31 -5.45 -5.79
N VAL A 51 -7.65 -5.55 -5.75
CA VAL A 51 -8.47 -5.83 -6.94
C VAL A 51 -8.30 -4.74 -8.00
N LEU A 52 -8.39 -3.48 -7.59
CA LEU A 52 -8.25 -2.34 -8.50
C LEU A 52 -6.86 -2.27 -9.14
N LEU A 53 -5.82 -2.54 -8.35
CA LEU A 53 -4.45 -2.56 -8.86
C LEU A 53 -4.21 -3.73 -9.81
N PHE A 54 -4.83 -4.89 -9.54
CA PHE A 54 -4.77 -6.06 -10.43
C PHE A 54 -5.44 -5.73 -11.77
N ARG A 55 -6.64 -5.14 -11.76
CA ARG A 55 -7.35 -4.67 -12.95
C ARG A 55 -6.50 -3.66 -13.74
N HIS A 56 -5.93 -2.66 -13.07
CA HIS A 56 -5.03 -1.70 -13.71
C HIS A 56 -3.83 -2.38 -14.39
N ALA A 57 -3.22 -3.39 -13.72
CA ALA A 57 -2.08 -4.10 -14.28
C ALA A 57 -2.46 -4.99 -15.49
N LEU A 58 -3.69 -5.51 -15.54
CA LEU A 58 -4.24 -6.22 -16.70
C LEU A 58 -4.51 -5.25 -17.85
N ASP A 59 -5.19 -4.13 -17.58
CA ASP A 59 -5.55 -3.10 -18.56
C ASP A 59 -4.31 -2.56 -19.30
N LEU A 60 -3.20 -2.37 -18.59
CA LEU A 60 -1.94 -1.87 -19.15
C LEU A 60 -1.01 -2.96 -19.69
N GLY A 61 -1.42 -4.23 -19.70
CA GLY A 61 -0.59 -5.33 -20.17
C GLY A 61 0.69 -5.58 -19.34
N ILE A 62 0.76 -5.05 -18.11
CA ILE A 62 1.92 -5.22 -17.21
C ILE A 62 2.20 -6.70 -16.94
N LEU A 63 1.14 -7.52 -16.91
CA LEU A 63 1.19 -8.96 -16.62
C LEU A 63 1.31 -9.82 -17.88
N GLY A 64 1.49 -9.21 -19.06
CA GLY A 64 1.51 -9.89 -20.36
C GLY A 64 0.12 -10.30 -20.84
N GLU A 65 0.04 -10.98 -22.00
CA GLU A 65 -1.23 -11.35 -22.65
C GLU A 65 -1.71 -12.79 -22.34
N GLY A 66 -0.83 -13.65 -21.84
CA GLY A 66 -1.13 -15.05 -21.55
C GLY A 66 -1.76 -15.27 -20.17
N THR A 67 -1.66 -16.50 -19.68
CA THR A 67 -2.11 -16.87 -18.32
C THR A 67 -1.33 -16.09 -17.28
N VAL A 68 -2.04 -15.47 -16.35
CA VAL A 68 -1.49 -14.75 -15.20
C VAL A 68 -1.38 -15.67 -13.99
N TYR A 69 -0.18 -16.08 -13.64
CA TYR A 69 0.09 -16.86 -12.45
C TYR A 69 0.17 -15.94 -11.23
N ALA A 70 -0.94 -15.85 -10.50
CA ALA A 70 -1.02 -15.09 -9.25
C ALA A 70 -0.76 -15.98 -8.04
N LEU A 71 -0.25 -15.42 -6.96
CA LEU A 71 -0.03 -16.12 -5.70
C LEU A 71 -0.46 -15.24 -4.53
N ASP A 72 -1.39 -15.76 -3.72
CA ASP A 72 -1.81 -15.20 -2.44
C ASP A 72 -1.07 -15.97 -1.33
N GLY A 73 -0.02 -15.36 -0.82
CA GLY A 73 0.86 -15.96 0.17
C GLY A 73 0.39 -15.68 1.61
N LEU A 74 0.39 -16.73 2.46
CA LEU A 74 -0.12 -16.67 3.84
C LEU A 74 -1.62 -16.36 3.85
N THR A 75 -2.35 -17.05 2.97
CA THR A 75 -3.68 -16.70 2.47
C THR A 75 -4.79 -16.75 3.53
N ALA A 76 -4.60 -17.49 4.62
CA ALA A 76 -5.61 -17.72 5.66
C ALA A 76 -6.97 -18.14 5.05
N SER A 77 -7.96 -17.25 5.01
CA SER A 77 -9.30 -17.53 4.48
C SER A 77 -9.37 -17.65 2.94
N GLY A 78 -8.29 -17.39 2.22
CA GLY A 78 -8.28 -17.36 0.75
C GLY A 78 -9.03 -16.18 0.14
N LEU A 79 -9.50 -15.25 0.96
CA LEU A 79 -10.41 -14.22 0.53
C LEU A 79 -9.81 -13.27 -0.50
N ARG A 80 -8.51 -12.90 -0.37
CA ARG A 80 -7.87 -11.98 -1.31
C ARG A 80 -7.86 -12.54 -2.72
N ALA A 81 -7.36 -13.77 -2.90
CA ALA A 81 -7.38 -14.44 -4.20
C ALA A 81 -8.80 -14.60 -4.74
N ARG A 82 -9.75 -14.97 -3.87
CA ARG A 82 -11.15 -15.09 -4.26
C ARG A 82 -11.77 -13.76 -4.68
N ARG A 83 -11.37 -12.64 -4.08
CA ARG A 83 -11.81 -11.31 -4.52
C ARG A 83 -11.28 -10.97 -5.91
N TRP A 84 -10.03 -11.33 -6.25
CA TRP A 84 -9.54 -11.19 -7.62
C TRP A 84 -10.41 -11.97 -8.62
N LEU A 85 -10.82 -13.20 -8.27
CA LEU A 85 -11.62 -14.06 -9.15
C LEU A 85 -13.12 -13.69 -9.22
N ASN A 86 -13.66 -12.97 -8.22
CA ASN A 86 -15.08 -12.62 -8.17
C ASN A 86 -15.38 -11.15 -8.53
N GLU A 87 -14.37 -10.27 -8.49
CA GLU A 87 -14.55 -8.82 -8.60
C GLU A 87 -13.86 -8.21 -9.83
N LEU A 88 -13.06 -9.00 -10.55
CA LEU A 88 -12.63 -8.72 -11.91
C LEU A 88 -13.68 -9.23 -12.91
N SER A 89 -13.64 -8.75 -14.16
CA SER A 89 -14.57 -9.21 -15.19
C SER A 89 -14.36 -10.69 -15.52
N PRO A 90 -15.37 -11.40 -16.07
CA PRO A 90 -15.20 -12.78 -16.51
C PRO A 90 -14.02 -12.98 -17.47
N GLU A 91 -13.85 -12.05 -18.43
CA GLU A 91 -12.78 -12.09 -19.43
C GLU A 91 -11.39 -11.94 -18.80
N GLU A 92 -11.27 -11.05 -17.79
CA GLU A 92 -10.04 -10.87 -17.04
C GLU A 92 -9.71 -12.11 -16.21
N THR A 93 -10.71 -12.70 -15.55
CA THR A 93 -10.52 -13.87 -14.66
C THR A 93 -10.20 -15.16 -15.41
N GLU A 94 -10.66 -15.34 -16.64
CA GLU A 94 -10.29 -16.51 -17.49
C GLU A 94 -8.77 -16.66 -17.65
N ARG A 95 -8.04 -15.55 -17.51
CA ARG A 95 -6.57 -15.56 -17.62
C ARG A 95 -5.87 -15.83 -16.29
N ILE A 96 -6.58 -15.89 -15.16
CA ILE A 96 -5.97 -15.95 -13.82
C ILE A 96 -5.93 -17.38 -13.30
N SER A 97 -4.70 -17.86 -12.99
CA SER A 97 -4.46 -19.04 -12.16
C SER A 97 -3.90 -18.55 -10.82
N ALA A 98 -4.74 -18.54 -9.79
CA ALA A 98 -4.42 -18.07 -8.46
C ALA A 98 -4.04 -19.22 -7.54
N THR A 99 -2.76 -19.30 -7.14
CA THR A 99 -2.29 -20.22 -6.11
C THR A 99 -2.49 -19.58 -4.74
N ILE A 100 -3.20 -20.25 -3.83
CA ILE A 100 -3.31 -19.85 -2.43
C ILE A 100 -2.40 -20.70 -1.56
N VAL A 101 -1.60 -20.09 -0.70
CA VAL A 101 -0.58 -20.77 0.10
C VAL A 101 -0.77 -20.53 1.59
N ASP A 102 -0.84 -21.60 2.35
CA ASP A 102 -0.81 -21.55 3.81
C ASP A 102 -0.10 -22.79 4.40
N LEU A 103 0.43 -22.66 5.61
CA LEU A 103 0.94 -23.80 6.39
C LEU A 103 -0.22 -24.60 7.00
N GLU A 104 -1.31 -23.93 7.33
CA GLU A 104 -2.48 -24.51 7.97
C GLU A 104 -3.42 -25.12 6.93
N GLU A 105 -3.49 -26.43 6.88
CA GLU A 105 -4.36 -27.17 5.97
C GLU A 105 -5.84 -26.81 6.17
N GLU A 106 -6.24 -26.53 7.40
CA GLU A 106 -7.62 -26.16 7.69
C GLU A 106 -8.01 -24.82 7.05
N ALA A 107 -7.08 -23.85 7.01
CA ALA A 107 -7.31 -22.58 6.31
C ALA A 107 -7.58 -22.81 4.82
N LEU A 108 -6.80 -23.66 4.16
CA LEU A 108 -7.00 -24.01 2.76
C LEU A 108 -8.33 -24.73 2.53
N LYS A 109 -8.74 -25.67 3.40
CA LYS A 109 -10.05 -26.34 3.31
C LYS A 109 -11.23 -25.35 3.37
N TRP A 110 -11.15 -24.32 4.22
CA TRP A 110 -12.17 -23.26 4.28
C TRP A 110 -12.17 -22.40 3.03
N ALA A 111 -11.01 -22.09 2.47
CA ALA A 111 -10.90 -21.37 1.21
C ALA A 111 -11.50 -22.16 0.02
N GLU A 112 -11.21 -23.46 -0.06
CA GLU A 112 -11.78 -24.37 -1.07
C GLU A 112 -13.29 -24.53 -0.91
N ALA A 113 -13.77 -24.71 0.32
CA ALA A 113 -15.20 -24.81 0.60
C ALA A 113 -15.94 -23.53 0.22
N SER A 114 -15.38 -22.38 0.56
CA SER A 114 -15.91 -21.07 0.15
C SER A 114 -15.93 -20.92 -1.38
N HIS A 115 -14.92 -21.43 -2.07
CA HIS A 115 -14.84 -21.36 -3.53
C HIS A 115 -15.85 -22.30 -4.20
N SER A 116 -16.08 -23.49 -3.62
CA SER A 116 -17.06 -24.46 -4.11
C SER A 116 -18.50 -24.02 -3.86
N GLU A 117 -18.78 -23.43 -2.70
CA GLU A 117 -20.13 -22.96 -2.35
C GLU A 117 -20.52 -21.68 -3.12
N PHE A 118 -19.57 -20.78 -3.32
CA PHE A 118 -19.74 -19.52 -4.03
C PHE A 118 -18.72 -19.37 -5.14
N PRO A 119 -18.88 -20.13 -6.25
CA PRO A 119 -17.92 -20.09 -7.35
C PRO A 119 -17.89 -18.71 -8.03
N PRO A 120 -16.75 -18.29 -8.60
CA PRO A 120 -16.67 -17.08 -9.40
C PRO A 120 -17.51 -17.21 -10.68
N HIS A 121 -17.93 -16.09 -11.24
CA HIS A 121 -18.68 -16.07 -12.50
C HIS A 121 -17.79 -16.28 -13.74
N GLY A 122 -16.48 -16.07 -13.61
CA GLY A 122 -15.50 -16.28 -14.68
C GLY A 122 -14.75 -17.61 -14.58
N GLY A 123 -13.91 -17.91 -15.58
CA GLY A 123 -13.15 -19.15 -15.70
C GLY A 123 -11.85 -19.24 -14.90
N GLY A 124 -11.59 -18.29 -13.97
CA GLY A 124 -10.37 -18.26 -13.17
C GLY A 124 -10.20 -19.46 -12.24
N ILE A 125 -8.96 -19.88 -12.07
CA ILE A 125 -8.60 -21.09 -11.32
C ILE A 125 -8.08 -20.69 -9.94
N LEU A 126 -8.55 -21.42 -8.89
CA LEU A 126 -8.01 -21.34 -7.53
C LEU A 126 -7.31 -22.65 -7.19
N GLU A 127 -5.99 -22.59 -6.94
CA GLU A 127 -5.15 -23.74 -6.63
C GLU A 127 -4.63 -23.67 -5.19
N PRO A 128 -5.16 -24.46 -4.25
CA PRO A 128 -4.62 -24.52 -2.90
C PRO A 128 -3.28 -25.26 -2.87
N SER A 129 -2.32 -24.74 -2.13
CA SER A 129 -1.00 -25.32 -1.94
C SER A 129 -0.56 -25.25 -0.49
N LYS A 130 -0.64 -26.36 0.21
CA LYS A 130 -0.11 -26.46 1.58
C LYS A 130 1.42 -26.41 1.56
N GLY A 131 2.02 -25.54 2.35
CA GLY A 131 3.45 -25.46 2.48
C GLY A 131 3.99 -24.10 2.88
N ASP A 132 5.30 -24.06 3.07
CA ASP A 132 6.01 -22.82 3.33
C ASP A 132 6.03 -21.96 2.05
N LEU A 133 5.56 -20.72 2.17
CA LEU A 133 5.52 -19.76 1.07
C LEU A 133 6.86 -19.65 0.35
N ARG A 134 7.98 -19.67 1.08
CA ARG A 134 9.34 -19.56 0.52
C ARG A 134 9.68 -20.67 -0.47
N SER A 135 9.11 -21.86 -0.26
CA SER A 135 9.31 -23.02 -1.13
C SER A 135 8.27 -23.08 -2.24
N VAL A 136 7.00 -22.76 -1.92
CA VAL A 136 5.90 -22.84 -2.89
C VAL A 136 6.03 -21.79 -3.98
N VAL A 137 6.41 -20.57 -3.62
CA VAL A 137 6.54 -19.46 -4.56
C VAL A 137 7.57 -19.73 -5.67
N LEU A 138 8.59 -20.53 -5.38
CA LEU A 138 9.67 -20.87 -6.32
C LEU A 138 9.30 -21.99 -7.32
N ARG A 139 8.13 -22.63 -7.19
CA ARG A 139 7.74 -23.75 -8.08
C ARG A 139 7.44 -23.32 -9.52
N SER A 140 7.09 -22.04 -9.73
CA SER A 140 6.84 -21.49 -11.06
C SER A 140 7.12 -19.98 -11.08
N GLY A 141 7.29 -19.39 -12.28
CA GLY A 141 7.32 -17.94 -12.44
C GLY A 141 5.99 -17.30 -12.06
N ARG A 142 6.02 -16.16 -11.38
CA ARG A 142 4.83 -15.45 -10.89
C ARG A 142 4.71 -14.08 -11.53
N HIS A 143 3.50 -13.73 -11.97
CA HIS A 143 3.16 -12.41 -12.49
C HIS A 143 2.62 -11.49 -11.40
N TRP A 144 1.97 -12.08 -10.38
CA TRP A 144 1.43 -11.39 -9.22
C TRP A 144 1.76 -12.15 -7.94
N VAL A 145 2.31 -11.49 -6.93
CA VAL A 145 2.57 -12.09 -5.62
C VAL A 145 2.09 -11.15 -4.52
N ASP A 146 1.24 -11.66 -3.66
CA ASP A 146 0.84 -10.99 -2.41
C ASP A 146 1.53 -11.63 -1.21
N ILE A 147 2.09 -10.80 -0.32
CA ILE A 147 2.76 -11.22 0.92
C ILE A 147 2.18 -10.41 2.07
N ASP A 148 1.31 -11.02 2.86
CA ASP A 148 0.59 -10.38 3.98
C ASP A 148 0.78 -11.14 5.30
N PRO A 149 2.00 -11.14 5.89
CA PRO A 149 2.33 -11.86 7.11
C PRO A 149 1.90 -11.13 8.37
N TYR A 150 1.82 -11.86 9.47
CA TYR A 150 1.95 -11.25 10.78
C TYR A 150 3.38 -10.75 10.99
N GLY A 151 3.55 -9.47 11.33
CA GLY A 151 4.85 -8.87 11.60
C GLY A 151 5.61 -8.47 10.36
N SER A 152 6.86 -8.91 10.25
CA SER A 152 7.76 -8.50 9.17
C SER A 152 7.67 -9.41 7.94
N PRO A 153 7.58 -8.86 6.73
CA PRO A 153 7.59 -9.64 5.49
C PRO A 153 8.99 -10.14 5.08
N MET A 154 10.03 -9.68 5.74
CA MET A 154 11.42 -9.92 5.34
C MET A 154 11.78 -11.40 5.11
N PRO A 155 11.24 -12.38 5.87
CA PRO A 155 11.56 -13.79 5.61
C PRO A 155 11.14 -14.31 4.23
N PHE A 156 10.21 -13.64 3.54
CA PHE A 156 9.60 -14.12 2.30
C PHE A 156 10.08 -13.39 1.05
N ILE A 157 10.64 -12.18 1.20
CA ILE A 157 10.91 -11.25 0.09
C ILE A 157 11.93 -11.81 -0.91
N ASP A 158 12.98 -12.44 -0.46
CA ASP A 158 14.05 -12.96 -1.35
C ASP A 158 13.51 -14.03 -2.32
N SER A 159 12.83 -15.06 -1.77
CA SER A 159 12.23 -16.13 -2.58
C SER A 159 11.14 -15.61 -3.51
N ALA A 160 10.30 -14.69 -3.03
CA ALA A 160 9.27 -14.07 -3.84
C ALA A 160 9.88 -13.25 -4.98
N MET A 161 10.92 -12.46 -4.72
CA MET A 161 11.60 -11.66 -5.73
C MET A 161 12.25 -12.53 -6.81
N GLN A 162 12.85 -13.66 -6.41
CA GLN A 162 13.43 -14.63 -7.32
C GLN A 162 12.37 -15.24 -8.25
N SER A 163 11.16 -15.51 -7.75
CA SER A 163 10.07 -16.17 -8.50
C SER A 163 9.38 -15.28 -9.53
N MET A 164 9.55 -13.96 -9.45
CA MET A 164 8.84 -13.02 -10.32
C MET A 164 9.13 -13.27 -11.81
N ALA A 165 8.13 -13.15 -12.65
CA ALA A 165 8.26 -13.10 -14.11
C ALA A 165 9.13 -11.92 -14.57
N ARG A 166 9.37 -11.74 -15.87
CA ARG A 166 10.16 -10.60 -16.39
C ARG A 166 9.54 -9.25 -16.05
N SER A 167 8.21 -9.20 -16.01
CA SER A 167 7.40 -8.10 -15.53
C SER A 167 6.27 -8.70 -14.68
N GLY A 168 6.00 -8.09 -13.54
CA GLY A 168 4.94 -8.53 -12.63
C GLY A 168 4.75 -7.53 -11.52
N VAL A 169 3.81 -7.80 -10.63
CA VAL A 169 3.49 -6.95 -9.48
C VAL A 169 3.66 -7.73 -8.19
N MET A 170 4.26 -7.09 -7.21
CA MET A 170 4.35 -7.60 -5.84
C MET A 170 3.66 -6.63 -4.89
N GLU A 171 2.80 -7.15 -4.05
CA GLU A 171 2.15 -6.44 -2.96
C GLU A 171 2.66 -6.98 -1.63
N VAL A 172 3.08 -6.11 -0.73
CA VAL A 172 3.68 -6.51 0.54
C VAL A 172 3.11 -5.69 1.68
N SER A 173 2.56 -6.37 2.68
CA SER A 173 2.15 -5.77 3.95
C SER A 173 3.16 -6.03 5.06
N ALA A 174 3.24 -5.11 6.01
CA ALA A 174 3.98 -5.25 7.25
C ALA A 174 3.14 -4.76 8.42
N THR A 175 3.04 -5.56 9.46
CA THR A 175 2.36 -5.21 10.72
C THR A 175 3.35 -4.98 11.88
N ASP A 176 4.66 -5.05 11.64
CA ASP A 176 5.71 -4.68 12.59
C ASP A 176 5.94 -3.15 12.63
N THR A 177 4.85 -2.40 12.70
CA THR A 177 4.82 -0.94 12.65
C THR A 177 5.69 -0.29 13.72
N ALA A 178 5.78 -0.87 14.91
CA ALA A 178 6.68 -0.38 15.97
C ALA A 178 8.16 -0.36 15.53
N ALA A 179 8.58 -1.32 14.70
CA ALA A 179 9.92 -1.29 14.10
C ALA A 179 9.98 -0.20 13.02
N LEU A 180 9.08 -0.27 12.03
CA LEU A 180 9.11 0.59 10.84
C LEU A 180 8.91 2.07 11.14
N THR A 181 8.23 2.43 12.23
CA THR A 181 8.06 3.83 12.68
C THR A 181 9.15 4.31 13.64
N GLY A 182 10.18 3.49 13.90
CA GLY A 182 11.31 3.87 14.73
C GLY A 182 11.14 3.66 16.23
N SER A 183 9.92 3.34 16.72
CA SER A 183 9.67 3.10 18.15
C SER A 183 10.46 1.89 18.67
N SER A 184 10.78 0.92 17.81
CA SER A 184 11.67 -0.21 18.10
C SER A 184 12.89 -0.19 17.17
N GLY A 185 13.78 0.80 17.37
CA GLY A 185 14.92 1.07 16.48
C GLY A 185 15.90 -0.09 16.34
N THR A 186 16.11 -0.92 17.37
CA THR A 186 16.96 -2.12 17.28
C THR A 186 16.37 -3.19 16.36
N ALA A 187 15.04 -3.37 16.38
CA ALA A 187 14.35 -4.27 15.46
C ALA A 187 14.38 -3.74 14.03
N LEU A 188 14.19 -2.42 13.84
CA LEU A 188 14.29 -1.75 12.56
C LEU A 188 15.68 -1.95 11.94
N MET A 189 16.74 -1.67 12.72
CA MET A 189 18.12 -1.85 12.27
C MET A 189 18.40 -3.30 11.87
N ARG A 190 17.98 -4.27 12.71
CA ARG A 190 18.23 -5.70 12.45
C ARG A 190 17.50 -6.23 11.22
N ARG A 191 16.24 -5.79 11.00
CA ARG A 191 15.39 -6.32 9.92
C ARG A 191 15.58 -5.59 8.61
N TYR A 192 15.72 -4.25 8.67
CA TYR A 192 15.67 -3.37 7.48
C TYR A 192 16.94 -2.55 7.27
N GLY A 193 17.89 -2.59 8.21
CA GLY A 193 19.15 -1.85 8.09
C GLY A 193 19.01 -0.32 8.09
N ALA A 194 17.95 0.20 8.70
CA ALA A 194 17.60 1.60 8.67
C ALA A 194 17.31 2.18 10.07
N ARG A 195 17.23 3.50 10.15
CA ARG A 195 16.70 4.25 11.30
C ARG A 195 15.56 5.13 10.82
N VAL A 196 14.57 5.34 11.66
CA VAL A 196 13.44 6.24 11.41
C VAL A 196 13.23 7.10 12.65
N ARG A 197 13.13 8.41 12.43
CA ARG A 197 12.71 9.37 13.44
C ARG A 197 11.23 9.13 13.73
N THR A 198 10.88 9.03 15.01
CA THR A 198 9.49 8.89 15.46
C THR A 198 8.84 10.28 15.47
N ASP A 199 8.18 10.64 14.38
CA ASP A 199 7.46 11.89 14.16
C ASP A 199 6.16 11.62 13.37
N SER A 200 5.45 12.65 12.94
CA SER A 200 4.20 12.54 12.18
C SER A 200 4.37 11.79 10.84
N LEU A 201 5.57 11.83 10.24
CA LEU A 201 5.93 11.14 8.98
C LEU A 201 6.59 9.78 9.21
N ALA A 202 6.57 9.23 10.44
CA ALA A 202 7.22 7.96 10.72
C ALA A 202 6.66 6.79 9.89
N HIS A 203 5.37 6.78 9.59
CA HIS A 203 4.75 5.73 8.76
C HIS A 203 5.11 5.89 7.27
N ASP A 204 5.17 7.13 6.73
CA ASP A 204 5.70 7.40 5.38
C ASP A 204 7.16 6.92 5.29
N SER A 205 7.98 7.27 6.28
CA SER A 205 9.37 6.80 6.35
C SER A 205 9.48 5.28 6.46
N GLY A 206 8.58 4.63 7.18
CA GLY A 206 8.51 3.16 7.27
C GLY A 206 8.22 2.50 5.92
N MET A 207 7.26 3.01 5.16
CA MET A 207 6.97 2.53 3.79
C MET A 207 8.16 2.76 2.86
N ARG A 208 8.82 3.91 2.95
CA ARG A 208 10.06 4.22 2.19
C ARG A 208 11.21 3.28 2.57
N VAL A 209 11.34 2.90 3.84
CA VAL A 209 12.31 1.89 4.30
C VAL A 209 11.99 0.51 3.71
N MET A 210 10.72 0.13 3.66
CA MET A 210 10.31 -1.12 2.99
C MET A 210 10.71 -1.10 1.51
N LEU A 211 10.36 -0.07 0.76
CA LEU A 211 10.70 0.07 -0.66
C LEU A 211 12.22 0.04 -0.89
N ALA A 212 13.01 0.77 -0.11
CA ALA A 212 14.47 0.76 -0.20
C ALA A 212 15.07 -0.62 0.11
N THR A 213 14.49 -1.35 1.04
CA THR A 213 14.94 -2.69 1.38
C THR A 213 14.58 -3.68 0.27
N PHE A 214 13.36 -3.62 -0.26
CA PHE A 214 12.90 -4.51 -1.34
C PHE A 214 13.61 -4.23 -2.66
N SER A 215 13.93 -2.97 -2.96
CA SER A 215 14.72 -2.61 -4.14
C SER A 215 16.14 -3.17 -4.09
N ARG A 216 16.78 -3.22 -2.91
CA ARG A 216 18.09 -3.88 -2.74
C ARG A 216 18.00 -5.39 -2.92
N VAL A 217 16.91 -6.02 -2.46
CA VAL A 217 16.69 -7.45 -2.71
C VAL A 217 16.46 -7.68 -4.20
N ALA A 218 15.64 -6.85 -4.86
CA ALA A 218 15.40 -6.94 -6.30
C ALA A 218 16.69 -6.84 -7.12
N ALA A 219 17.57 -5.89 -6.78
CA ALA A 219 18.83 -5.69 -7.47
C ALA A 219 19.76 -6.92 -7.44
N ARG A 220 19.75 -7.70 -6.35
CA ARG A 220 20.52 -8.96 -6.26
C ARG A 220 20.06 -10.02 -7.27
N HIS A 221 18.84 -9.87 -7.78
CA HIS A 221 18.23 -10.74 -8.80
C HIS A 221 18.20 -10.07 -10.19
N ASP A 222 19.01 -9.05 -10.45
CA ASP A 222 19.00 -8.24 -11.69
C ASP A 222 17.62 -7.64 -11.99
N ARG A 223 16.92 -7.18 -10.95
CA ARG A 223 15.58 -6.62 -11.04
C ARG A 223 15.54 -5.21 -10.44
N SER A 224 14.61 -4.42 -10.92
CA SER A 224 14.25 -3.12 -10.34
C SER A 224 12.79 -3.13 -9.89
N ILE A 225 12.44 -2.20 -9.03
CA ILE A 225 11.06 -1.97 -8.61
C ILE A 225 10.59 -0.58 -9.01
N VAL A 226 9.31 -0.48 -9.34
CA VAL A 226 8.60 0.80 -9.57
C VAL A 226 7.39 0.81 -8.66
N PRO A 227 7.32 1.68 -7.63
CA PRO A 227 6.17 1.77 -6.75
C PRO A 227 4.90 2.11 -7.53
N LEU A 228 3.81 1.40 -7.25
CA LEU A 228 2.48 1.63 -7.82
C LEU A 228 1.54 2.28 -6.81
N LEU A 229 1.62 1.85 -5.56
CA LEU A 229 0.81 2.37 -4.46
C LEU A 229 1.46 2.09 -3.11
N SER A 230 1.49 3.07 -2.23
CA SER A 230 1.94 2.91 -0.84
C SER A 230 0.89 3.49 0.10
N VAL A 231 0.38 2.68 1.02
CA VAL A 231 -0.72 3.05 1.93
C VAL A 231 -0.38 2.67 3.36
N TRP A 232 -0.56 3.63 4.25
CA TRP A 232 -0.68 3.36 5.68
C TRP A 232 -2.16 3.25 6.04
N ASP A 233 -2.59 2.09 6.50
CA ASP A 233 -3.97 1.81 6.85
C ASP A 233 -4.04 1.22 8.27
N SER A 234 -4.49 2.03 9.23
CA SER A 234 -4.64 1.62 10.62
C SER A 234 -3.34 1.07 11.24
N HIS A 235 -3.20 -0.23 11.31
CA HIS A 235 -2.11 -0.95 12.00
C HIS A 235 -1.12 -1.64 11.05
N HIS A 236 -1.26 -1.45 9.72
CA HIS A 236 -0.34 -2.03 8.74
C HIS A 236 0.14 -1.01 7.71
N LEU A 237 1.35 -1.22 7.23
CA LEU A 237 1.92 -0.54 6.08
C LEU A 237 1.84 -1.49 4.90
N ARG A 238 1.40 -1.00 3.75
CA ARG A 238 1.35 -1.78 2.52
C ARG A 238 2.00 -1.02 1.38
N VAL A 239 2.89 -1.69 0.65
CA VAL A 239 3.50 -1.18 -0.58
C VAL A 239 3.26 -2.17 -1.71
N SER A 240 2.83 -1.64 -2.85
CA SER A 240 2.59 -2.38 -4.08
C SER A 240 3.52 -1.81 -5.15
N PHE A 241 4.24 -2.65 -5.85
CA PHE A 241 5.22 -2.22 -6.85
C PHE A 241 5.34 -3.20 -8.00
N ARG A 242 5.60 -2.66 -9.18
CA ARG A 242 5.99 -3.43 -10.35
C ARG A 242 7.42 -3.91 -10.19
N VAL A 243 7.69 -5.16 -10.55
CA VAL A 243 9.02 -5.76 -10.60
C VAL A 243 9.39 -5.97 -12.05
N LEU A 244 10.55 -5.47 -12.45
CA LEU A 244 11.08 -5.56 -13.82
C LEU A 244 12.44 -6.23 -13.82
N LYS A 245 12.66 -7.21 -14.71
CA LYS A 245 13.99 -7.75 -14.94
C LYS A 245 14.79 -6.80 -15.83
N SER A 246 15.74 -6.08 -15.23
CA SER A 246 16.58 -5.10 -15.91
C SER A 246 17.87 -4.88 -15.13
N VAL A 247 18.99 -5.34 -15.65
CA VAL A 247 20.32 -5.13 -15.06
C VAL A 247 20.67 -3.64 -15.03
N SER A 248 20.38 -2.89 -16.12
CA SER A 248 20.67 -1.46 -16.18
C SER A 248 19.94 -0.69 -15.07
N SER A 249 18.63 -0.93 -14.89
CA SER A 249 17.87 -0.26 -13.83
C SER A 249 18.28 -0.74 -12.42
N ALA A 250 18.70 -1.99 -12.26
CA ALA A 250 19.24 -2.49 -11.00
C ALA A 250 20.55 -1.78 -10.61
N ASN A 251 21.39 -1.42 -11.58
CA ASN A 251 22.63 -0.69 -11.33
C ASN A 251 22.39 0.77 -10.92
N GLU A 252 21.22 1.33 -11.20
CA GLU A 252 20.84 2.70 -10.83
C GLU A 252 20.15 2.79 -9.46
N LEU A 253 20.13 1.70 -8.70
CA LEU A 253 19.48 1.59 -7.40
C LEU A 253 19.80 2.75 -6.44
N GLU A 254 21.06 3.20 -6.40
CA GLU A 254 21.52 4.26 -5.50
C GLU A 254 20.83 5.60 -5.75
N ASN A 255 20.36 5.85 -6.98
CA ASN A 255 19.63 7.08 -7.33
C ASN A 255 18.24 7.16 -6.66
N SER A 256 17.70 6.02 -6.23
CA SER A 256 16.37 5.91 -5.62
C SER A 256 16.42 5.79 -4.10
N ILE A 257 17.60 5.73 -3.50
CA ILE A 257 17.80 5.57 -2.05
C ILE A 257 18.51 6.79 -1.48
N GLY A 258 18.15 7.18 -0.28
CA GLY A 258 18.77 8.33 0.38
C GLY A 258 18.30 8.49 1.81
N TRP A 259 18.18 9.72 2.24
CA TRP A 259 17.91 10.13 3.61
C TRP A 259 16.75 11.13 3.66
N ARG A 260 15.94 11.08 4.70
CA ARG A 260 15.05 12.16 5.11
C ARG A 260 15.66 12.88 6.28
N VAL A 261 15.76 14.21 6.21
CA VAL A 261 16.25 15.06 7.30
C VAL A 261 15.11 15.96 7.78
N HIS A 262 14.86 15.95 9.09
CA HIS A 262 13.92 16.84 9.75
C HIS A 262 14.63 18.14 10.17
N ALA A 263 13.97 19.27 9.99
CA ALA A 263 14.54 20.60 10.25
C ALA A 263 15.93 20.76 9.59
N PRO A 264 15.99 20.69 8.25
CA PRO A 264 17.25 20.70 7.52
C PRO A 264 17.97 22.04 7.64
N THR A 265 19.29 22.02 7.49
CA THR A 265 20.10 23.22 7.30
C THR A 265 19.93 23.76 5.88
N LYS A 266 20.39 24.98 5.64
CA LYS A 266 20.36 25.62 4.32
C LYS A 266 21.17 24.80 3.29
N GLU A 267 22.33 24.29 3.68
CA GLU A 267 23.18 23.44 2.84
C GLU A 267 22.52 22.12 2.48
N GLU A 268 21.78 21.51 3.42
CA GLU A 268 21.02 20.27 3.18
C GLU A 268 19.87 20.53 2.20
N VAL A 269 19.18 21.66 2.30
CA VAL A 269 18.10 22.02 1.34
C VAL A 269 18.67 22.29 -0.05
N VAL A 270 19.78 23.02 -0.17
CA VAL A 270 20.48 23.25 -1.45
C VAL A 270 20.88 21.94 -2.09
N ALA A 271 21.50 21.02 -1.33
CA ALA A 271 21.87 19.70 -1.84
C ALA A 271 20.67 18.86 -2.29
N SER A 272 19.52 19.02 -1.63
CA SER A 272 18.25 18.39 -2.02
C SER A 272 17.73 18.94 -3.35
N ILE A 273 17.77 20.26 -3.54
CA ILE A 273 17.39 20.94 -4.79
C ILE A 273 18.33 20.53 -5.93
N ASP A 274 19.63 20.59 -5.74
CA ASP A 274 20.65 20.21 -6.73
C ASP A 274 20.52 18.75 -7.18
N SER A 275 19.98 17.90 -6.32
CA SER A 275 19.71 16.49 -6.59
C SER A 275 18.31 16.23 -7.19
N GLY A 276 17.50 17.25 -7.43
CA GLY A 276 16.15 17.14 -7.94
C GLY A 276 15.14 16.49 -6.96
N LEU A 277 15.48 16.43 -5.68
CA LEU A 277 14.65 15.80 -4.64
C LEU A 277 13.77 16.81 -3.90
N HIS A 278 13.96 18.09 -4.15
CA HIS A 278 13.18 19.17 -3.57
C HIS A 278 12.88 20.24 -4.64
N HIS A 279 11.76 20.92 -4.49
CA HIS A 279 11.43 22.06 -5.35
C HIS A 279 12.41 23.22 -5.12
N ASP A 280 12.71 23.95 -6.18
CA ASP A 280 13.47 25.19 -6.05
C ASP A 280 12.74 26.17 -5.13
N SER A 281 13.46 26.81 -4.23
CA SER A 281 12.90 27.73 -3.23
C SER A 281 13.85 28.89 -2.95
N SER A 282 13.30 30.00 -2.44
CA SER A 282 14.08 31.20 -2.11
C SER A 282 15.01 31.03 -0.89
N LEU A 283 14.83 29.94 -0.12
CA LEU A 283 15.56 29.65 1.13
C LEU A 283 15.38 30.73 2.23
N VAL A 284 14.35 31.55 2.11
CA VAL A 284 13.96 32.50 3.19
C VAL A 284 13.35 31.72 4.35
N HIS A 285 12.49 30.74 4.01
CA HIS A 285 11.95 29.79 4.97
C HIS A 285 12.43 28.38 4.58
N LEU A 286 13.10 27.69 5.50
CA LEU A 286 13.50 26.31 5.27
C LEU A 286 12.33 25.37 5.50
N PRO A 287 12.18 24.29 4.68
CA PRO A 287 11.10 23.34 4.85
C PRO A 287 11.25 22.52 6.14
N MET A 288 10.15 21.95 6.62
CA MET A 288 10.15 21.11 7.82
C MET A 288 11.02 19.87 7.66
N HIS A 289 11.18 19.38 6.44
CA HIS A 289 12.04 18.24 6.10
C HIS A 289 12.46 18.32 4.63
N CYS A 290 13.58 17.67 4.30
CA CYS A 290 14.00 17.44 2.92
C CYS A 290 14.49 16.01 2.72
N MET A 291 14.61 15.60 1.45
CA MET A 291 15.24 14.34 1.05
C MET A 291 16.66 14.61 0.54
N LEU A 292 17.60 13.74 0.88
CA LEU A 292 18.97 13.83 0.41
C LEU A 292 19.37 12.54 -0.31
N PRO A 293 20.21 12.61 -1.36
CA PRO A 293 20.68 11.40 -2.06
C PRO A 293 21.59 10.56 -1.15
N LEU A 294 21.70 9.27 -1.44
CA LEU A 294 22.51 8.32 -0.65
C LEU A 294 23.97 8.76 -0.50
N LYS A 295 24.53 9.39 -1.54
CA LYS A 295 25.92 9.88 -1.58
C LYS A 295 26.20 11.10 -0.70
N TYR A 296 25.15 11.78 -0.21
CA TYR A 296 25.34 12.94 0.68
C TYR A 296 26.01 12.50 2.00
N PRO A 297 27.08 13.21 2.43
CA PRO A 297 27.78 12.86 3.65
C PRO A 297 26.92 13.22 4.87
N ILE A 298 26.32 12.21 5.50
CA ILE A 298 25.40 12.39 6.62
C ILE A 298 25.88 11.61 7.85
N ASP A 299 25.73 12.21 9.02
CA ASP A 299 25.87 11.47 10.28
C ASP A 299 24.61 10.63 10.53
N ARG A 300 24.77 9.33 10.42
CA ARG A 300 23.67 8.37 10.68
C ARG A 300 23.21 8.31 12.12
N THR A 301 23.94 8.93 13.04
CA THR A 301 23.58 9.01 14.46
C THR A 301 22.80 10.27 14.80
N ASP A 302 22.74 11.24 13.87
CA ASP A 302 21.95 12.47 14.03
C ASP A 302 20.44 12.11 14.18
N PRO A 303 19.79 12.51 15.28
CA PRO A 303 18.39 12.21 15.54
C PRO A 303 17.42 12.84 14.54
N ARG A 304 17.87 13.81 13.72
CA ARG A 304 17.09 14.42 12.64
C ARG A 304 16.93 13.49 11.43
N VAL A 305 17.83 12.52 11.28
CA VAL A 305 18.00 11.71 10.09
C VAL A 305 17.19 10.41 10.15
N SER A 306 16.48 10.12 9.07
CA SER A 306 15.84 8.82 8.81
C SER A 306 16.41 8.20 7.54
N GLY A 307 16.63 6.89 7.54
CA GLY A 307 17.10 6.14 6.38
C GLY A 307 18.18 5.11 6.72
N PRO A 308 18.78 4.51 5.69
CA PRO A 308 18.53 4.76 4.27
C PRO A 308 17.11 4.33 3.87
N LEU A 309 16.46 5.15 3.06
CA LEU A 309 15.06 4.97 2.65
C LEU A 309 14.87 5.36 1.18
N TRP A 310 13.72 5.00 0.60
CA TRP A 310 13.36 5.35 -0.76
C TRP A 310 13.07 6.85 -0.87
N VAL A 311 13.75 7.55 -1.79
CA VAL A 311 13.58 9.00 -2.00
C VAL A 311 12.76 9.32 -3.25
N GLY A 312 12.49 8.33 -4.09
CA GLY A 312 11.64 8.48 -5.28
C GLY A 312 10.14 8.54 -4.97
N SER A 313 9.33 8.48 -6.02
CA SER A 313 7.86 8.43 -5.92
C SER A 313 7.39 7.25 -5.07
N MET A 314 6.33 7.47 -4.30
CA MET A 314 5.68 6.46 -3.44
C MET A 314 4.56 5.70 -4.14
N GLY A 315 4.26 6.05 -5.39
CA GLY A 315 3.24 5.44 -6.21
C GLY A 315 3.42 5.82 -7.67
N ASP A 316 2.61 5.24 -8.52
CA ASP A 316 2.51 5.55 -9.94
C ASP A 316 1.28 6.41 -10.21
N ARG A 317 1.44 7.46 -11.01
CA ARG A 317 0.36 8.41 -11.31
C ARG A 317 -0.85 7.71 -11.94
N ASP A 318 -0.62 6.86 -12.94
CA ASP A 318 -1.70 6.22 -13.69
C ASP A 318 -2.41 5.16 -12.86
N ALA A 319 -1.65 4.38 -12.07
CA ALA A 319 -2.21 3.42 -11.12
C ALA A 319 -3.11 4.11 -10.08
N MET A 320 -2.64 5.20 -9.49
CA MET A 320 -3.39 5.93 -8.47
C MET A 320 -4.59 6.70 -9.04
N SER A 321 -4.44 7.34 -10.21
CA SER A 321 -5.55 8.05 -10.87
C SER A 321 -6.70 7.12 -11.26
N SER A 322 -6.40 5.85 -11.53
CA SER A 322 -7.41 4.82 -11.81
C SER A 322 -8.20 4.37 -10.57
N MET A 323 -7.75 4.69 -9.35
CA MET A 323 -8.40 4.28 -8.10
C MET A 323 -9.46 5.28 -7.64
N THR A 324 -10.51 5.45 -8.44
CA THR A 324 -11.66 6.30 -8.09
C THR A 324 -12.70 5.54 -7.29
N GLU A 325 -13.55 6.28 -6.55
CA GLU A 325 -14.69 5.68 -5.83
C GLU A 325 -15.65 4.98 -6.79
N GLU A 326 -15.87 5.56 -7.99
CA GLU A 326 -16.73 4.99 -9.04
C GLU A 326 -16.19 3.63 -9.49
N ARG A 327 -14.90 3.55 -9.85
CA ARG A 327 -14.26 2.30 -10.29
C ARG A 327 -14.21 1.25 -9.16
N ALA A 328 -14.03 1.69 -7.92
CA ALA A 328 -14.10 0.79 -6.76
C ALA A 328 -15.50 0.19 -6.59
N LEU A 329 -16.54 1.01 -6.73
CA LEU A 329 -17.93 0.55 -6.65
C LEU A 329 -18.32 -0.33 -7.83
N GLU A 330 -17.86 -0.01 -9.04
CA GLU A 330 -18.05 -0.84 -10.24
C GLU A 330 -17.44 -2.23 -10.07
N SER A 331 -16.20 -2.34 -9.58
CA SER A 331 -15.52 -3.63 -9.43
C SER A 331 -15.95 -4.39 -8.17
N CYS A 332 -15.97 -3.74 -7.02
CA CYS A 332 -16.05 -4.36 -5.71
C CYS A 332 -17.36 -4.07 -4.96
N GLY A 333 -18.16 -3.09 -5.41
CA GLY A 333 -19.40 -2.72 -4.74
C GLY A 333 -20.49 -3.79 -4.93
N PRO A 334 -21.06 -4.37 -3.85
CA PRO A 334 -22.18 -5.31 -4.00
C PRO A 334 -23.41 -4.62 -4.58
N GLU A 335 -24.26 -5.41 -5.25
CA GLU A 335 -25.56 -4.97 -5.75
C GLU A 335 -26.67 -5.60 -4.92
N PHE A 336 -27.78 -4.88 -4.77
CA PHE A 336 -28.95 -5.43 -4.13
C PHE A 336 -29.62 -6.46 -5.07
N THR A 337 -29.90 -7.64 -4.53
CA THR A 337 -30.61 -8.69 -5.26
C THR A 337 -31.73 -9.26 -4.39
N VAL A 338 -32.91 -9.45 -5.00
CA VAL A 338 -34.01 -10.13 -4.33
C VAL A 338 -33.63 -11.60 -4.13
N GLY A 339 -33.72 -12.07 -2.89
CA GLY A 339 -33.27 -13.44 -2.54
C GLY A 339 -31.75 -13.54 -2.28
N ASP A 340 -31.12 -12.43 -1.88
CA ASP A 340 -29.70 -12.42 -1.47
C ASP A 340 -29.38 -13.55 -0.48
N PRO A 341 -28.32 -14.34 -0.69
CA PRO A 341 -27.98 -15.50 0.15
C PRO A 341 -27.77 -15.17 1.64
N LEU A 342 -27.43 -13.91 1.95
CA LEU A 342 -27.25 -13.42 3.32
C LEU A 342 -28.48 -12.70 3.87
N GLY A 343 -29.54 -12.56 3.08
CA GLY A 343 -30.73 -11.78 3.42
C GLY A 343 -30.41 -10.27 3.58
N TRP A 344 -29.42 -9.75 2.86
CA TRP A 344 -29.10 -8.34 2.92
C TRP A 344 -30.17 -7.48 2.26
N ASP A 345 -30.62 -6.47 3.00
CA ASP A 345 -31.48 -5.41 2.50
C ASP A 345 -30.66 -4.30 1.79
N GLU A 346 -31.34 -3.38 1.13
CA GLU A 346 -30.72 -2.24 0.44
C GLU A 346 -29.82 -1.42 1.37
N ARG A 347 -30.23 -1.24 2.63
CA ARG A 347 -29.48 -0.47 3.62
C ARG A 347 -28.13 -1.11 3.93
N ARG A 348 -28.09 -2.43 4.05
CA ARG A 348 -26.86 -3.17 4.34
C ARG A 348 -25.93 -3.22 3.13
N VAL A 349 -26.47 -3.39 1.95
CA VAL A 349 -25.73 -3.28 0.68
C VAL A 349 -25.09 -1.89 0.58
N GLU A 350 -25.86 -0.83 0.82
CA GLU A 350 -25.35 0.54 0.74
C GLU A 350 -24.28 0.83 1.82
N ALA A 351 -24.38 0.22 3.00
CA ALA A 351 -23.35 0.34 4.03
C ALA A 351 -22.00 -0.29 3.58
N GLU A 352 -22.06 -1.44 2.89
CA GLU A 352 -20.87 -2.09 2.34
C GLU A 352 -20.30 -1.28 1.16
N ARG A 353 -21.14 -0.77 0.25
CA ARG A 353 -20.72 0.12 -0.84
C ARG A 353 -19.96 1.34 -0.31
N ARG A 354 -20.44 1.96 0.78
CA ARG A 354 -19.72 3.09 1.42
C ARG A 354 -18.35 2.69 1.99
N LYS A 355 -18.17 1.45 2.48
CA LYS A 355 -16.84 0.96 2.90
C LYS A 355 -15.91 0.79 1.72
N VAL A 356 -16.42 0.23 0.61
CA VAL A 356 -15.67 0.09 -0.64
C VAL A 356 -15.22 1.47 -1.16
N ALA A 357 -16.12 2.43 -1.30
CA ALA A 357 -15.79 3.79 -1.75
C ALA A 357 -14.73 4.46 -0.85
N ARG A 358 -14.91 4.40 0.47
CA ARG A 358 -13.95 4.98 1.42
C ARG A 358 -12.55 4.38 1.35
N SER A 359 -12.41 3.14 0.88
CA SER A 359 -11.12 2.45 0.81
C SER A 359 -10.12 3.07 -0.18
N VAL A 360 -10.61 3.86 -1.13
CA VAL A 360 -9.81 4.55 -2.17
C VAL A 360 -9.81 6.08 -2.02
N ARG A 361 -10.39 6.58 -0.94
CA ARG A 361 -10.53 8.01 -0.71
C ARG A 361 -9.20 8.74 -0.81
N HIS A 362 -9.16 9.84 -1.56
CA HIS A 362 -8.00 10.69 -1.84
C HIS A 362 -6.85 10.06 -2.63
N ILE A 363 -6.91 8.75 -2.98
CA ILE A 363 -5.81 8.12 -3.73
C ILE A 363 -5.68 8.74 -5.13
N SER A 364 -6.79 8.83 -5.87
CA SER A 364 -6.77 9.42 -7.21
C SER A 364 -6.46 10.92 -7.20
N GLU A 365 -6.87 11.63 -6.16
CA GLU A 365 -6.59 13.06 -6.00
C GLU A 365 -5.10 13.35 -5.73
N GLU A 366 -4.41 12.45 -5.02
CA GLU A 366 -2.98 12.56 -4.73
C GLU A 366 -2.10 12.17 -5.92
N SER A 367 -2.65 11.55 -6.97
CA SER A 367 -1.89 10.94 -8.07
C SER A 367 -0.96 11.90 -8.81
N ASP A 368 -1.42 13.12 -9.11
CA ASP A 368 -0.64 14.13 -9.85
C ASP A 368 0.58 14.66 -9.08
N VAL A 369 0.57 14.48 -7.76
CA VAL A 369 1.61 14.98 -6.86
C VAL A 369 2.34 13.90 -6.08
N ILE A 370 2.09 12.62 -6.39
CA ILE A 370 2.69 11.50 -5.66
C ILE A 370 4.21 11.44 -5.76
N SER A 371 4.78 12.00 -6.81
CA SER A 371 6.24 12.11 -6.98
C SER A 371 6.86 13.19 -6.11
N SER A 372 6.06 14.12 -5.56
CA SER A 372 6.59 15.18 -4.69
C SER A 372 7.10 14.59 -3.37
N SER A 373 8.25 15.05 -2.92
CA SER A 373 8.81 14.74 -1.60
C SER A 373 8.04 15.43 -0.44
N HIS A 374 7.26 16.46 -0.76
CA HIS A 374 6.49 17.23 0.23
C HIS A 374 5.16 16.55 0.56
N LEU A 375 5.19 15.63 1.51
CA LEU A 375 4.01 15.24 2.29
C LEU A 375 3.96 16.12 3.53
N VAL A 376 2.93 16.95 3.65
CA VAL A 376 2.79 17.94 4.73
C VAL A 376 1.62 17.56 5.63
N VAL A 377 1.90 17.25 6.89
CA VAL A 377 0.89 17.05 7.94
C VAL A 377 0.51 18.44 8.49
N VAL A 378 -0.78 18.75 8.47
CA VAL A 378 -1.24 20.13 8.80
C VAL A 378 -1.04 20.50 10.27
N ASP A 379 -1.03 19.54 11.18
CA ASP A 379 -0.72 19.80 12.60
C ASP A 379 0.73 20.27 12.77
N ASP A 380 1.66 19.64 12.07
CA ASP A 380 3.08 20.04 12.10
C ASP A 380 3.28 21.41 11.42
N LEU A 381 2.57 21.65 10.31
CA LEU A 381 2.60 22.93 9.62
C LEU A 381 2.08 24.05 10.52
N ALA A 382 0.97 23.82 11.23
CA ALA A 382 0.43 24.77 12.21
C ALA A 382 1.46 25.12 13.31
N ALA A 383 2.11 24.12 13.88
CA ALA A 383 3.16 24.31 14.87
C ALA A 383 4.36 25.06 14.28
N TRP A 384 4.73 24.80 13.03
CA TRP A 384 5.85 25.43 12.36
C TRP A 384 5.59 26.92 12.07
N ILE A 385 4.38 27.30 11.62
CA ILE A 385 4.01 28.71 11.37
C ILE A 385 3.59 29.44 12.63
N GLY A 386 3.43 28.76 13.77
CA GLY A 386 2.98 29.37 15.04
C GLY A 386 1.51 29.75 15.05
N SER A 387 0.65 29.02 14.29
CA SER A 387 -0.81 29.25 14.29
C SER A 387 -1.51 28.50 15.43
N GLY A 388 -2.66 29.04 15.90
CA GLY A 388 -3.42 28.46 17.00
C GLY A 388 -4.21 27.21 16.66
N ALA A 389 -4.40 26.92 15.35
CA ALA A 389 -5.13 25.75 14.88
C ALA A 389 -4.57 25.27 13.53
N PRO A 390 -4.63 23.95 13.23
CA PRO A 390 -4.21 23.45 11.93
C PRO A 390 -5.16 23.93 10.81
N PRO A 391 -4.61 24.39 9.67
CA PRO A 391 -5.41 24.76 8.51
C PRO A 391 -6.05 23.52 7.86
N SER A 392 -7.16 23.70 7.15
CA SER A 392 -7.77 22.62 6.39
C SER A 392 -6.87 22.20 5.23
N PRO A 393 -6.52 20.89 5.09
CA PRO A 393 -5.75 20.40 3.94
C PRO A 393 -6.41 20.78 2.61
N ARG A 394 -7.74 20.65 2.51
CA ARG A 394 -8.51 21.00 1.30
C ARG A 394 -8.33 22.46 0.90
N ARG A 395 -8.44 23.38 1.85
CA ARG A 395 -8.31 24.83 1.56
C ARG A 395 -6.89 25.19 1.11
N ILE A 396 -5.85 24.55 1.68
CA ILE A 396 -4.46 24.76 1.22
C ILE A 396 -4.31 24.25 -0.22
N VAL A 397 -4.82 23.05 -0.50
CA VAL A 397 -4.79 22.44 -1.84
C VAL A 397 -5.49 23.33 -2.86
N ASP A 398 -6.68 23.85 -2.55
CA ASP A 398 -7.45 24.72 -3.45
C ASP A 398 -6.64 26.01 -3.74
N MET A 399 -6.07 26.66 -2.72
CA MET A 399 -5.26 27.87 -2.90
C MET A 399 -3.99 27.63 -3.72
N LEU A 400 -3.29 26.51 -3.49
CA LEU A 400 -2.09 26.18 -4.26
C LEU A 400 -2.43 25.91 -5.73
N ASN A 401 -3.53 25.20 -6.00
CA ASN A 401 -4.01 24.95 -7.35
C ASN A 401 -4.47 26.24 -8.05
N GLU A 402 -5.15 27.15 -7.35
CA GLU A 402 -5.53 28.48 -7.87
C GLU A 402 -4.29 29.35 -8.17
N ALA A 403 -3.21 29.17 -7.41
CA ALA A 403 -1.92 29.85 -7.67
C ALA A 403 -1.10 29.19 -8.81
N GLY A 404 -1.61 28.13 -9.46
CA GLY A 404 -0.98 27.46 -10.61
C GLY A 404 0.01 26.35 -10.22
N HIS A 405 0.03 25.92 -8.96
CA HIS A 405 0.79 24.75 -8.51
C HIS A 405 -0.07 23.50 -8.56
N SER A 406 0.57 22.34 -8.54
CA SER A 406 -0.15 21.05 -8.38
C SER A 406 -0.17 20.67 -6.90
N ALA A 407 -1.36 20.41 -6.35
CA ALA A 407 -1.53 19.93 -4.98
C ALA A 407 -2.74 18.98 -4.88
N GLY A 408 -2.68 18.03 -3.95
CA GLY A 408 -3.76 17.07 -3.68
C GLY A 408 -3.84 16.71 -2.20
N VAL A 409 -5.05 16.51 -1.68
CA VAL A 409 -5.23 15.97 -0.33
C VAL A 409 -4.68 14.54 -0.31
N SER A 410 -3.84 14.23 0.69
CA SER A 410 -3.17 12.95 0.74
C SER A 410 -4.07 11.85 1.31
N SER A 411 -3.88 10.63 0.82
CA SER A 411 -4.45 9.40 1.36
C SER A 411 -3.78 8.94 2.68
N TYR A 412 -2.74 9.63 3.14
CA TYR A 412 -2.06 9.36 4.40
C TYR A 412 -3.03 9.49 5.58
N ALA A 413 -2.98 8.54 6.54
CA ALA A 413 -3.98 8.43 7.62
C ALA A 413 -3.91 9.54 8.69
N ARG A 414 -3.33 10.70 8.35
CA ARG A 414 -3.40 11.95 9.10
C ARG A 414 -3.85 13.08 8.18
N PRO A 415 -4.52 14.12 8.67
CA PRO A 415 -4.85 15.30 7.88
C PRO A 415 -3.58 15.88 7.23
N SER A 416 -3.46 15.75 5.93
CA SER A 416 -2.24 16.07 5.18
C SER A 416 -2.54 16.30 3.69
N PHE A 417 -1.57 16.87 2.99
CA PHE A 417 -1.60 17.06 1.55
C PHE A 417 -0.21 16.86 0.97
N ARG A 418 -0.14 16.61 -0.34
CA ARG A 418 1.09 16.71 -1.13
C ARG A 418 1.01 17.90 -2.07
N ALA A 419 2.14 18.52 -2.35
CA ALA A 419 2.21 19.62 -3.29
C ALA A 419 3.52 19.60 -4.06
N ASN A 420 3.43 19.94 -5.34
CA ASN A 420 4.56 20.26 -6.19
C ASN A 420 4.66 21.80 -6.28
N ALA A 421 5.05 22.45 -5.18
CA ALA A 421 5.11 23.88 -5.00
C ALA A 421 6.36 24.29 -4.20
N PRO A 422 6.93 25.48 -4.41
CA PRO A 422 7.94 26.03 -3.52
C PRO A 422 7.43 26.09 -2.07
N TRP A 423 8.34 25.90 -1.12
CA TRP A 423 7.95 25.90 0.30
C TRP A 423 7.28 27.21 0.74
N GLU A 424 7.75 28.33 0.22
CA GLU A 424 7.18 29.66 0.47
C GLU A 424 5.71 29.75 0.08
N ALA A 425 5.31 29.19 -1.06
CA ALA A 425 3.92 29.19 -1.52
C ALA A 425 3.02 28.36 -0.57
N ILE A 426 3.54 27.25 -0.03
CA ILE A 426 2.84 26.45 0.98
C ILE A 426 2.64 27.25 2.26
N VAL A 427 3.68 27.96 2.72
CA VAL A 427 3.65 28.81 3.93
C VAL A 427 2.66 29.96 3.74
N GLU A 428 2.71 30.67 2.62
CA GLU A 428 1.79 31.77 2.28
C GLU A 428 0.34 31.33 2.28
N ALA A 429 0.04 30.20 1.62
CA ALA A 429 -1.30 29.61 1.61
C ALA A 429 -1.77 29.26 3.04
N ALA A 430 -0.92 28.64 3.84
CA ALA A 430 -1.26 28.27 5.22
C ALA A 430 -1.49 29.51 6.12
N MET A 431 -0.63 30.53 6.04
CA MET A 431 -0.76 31.76 6.81
C MET A 431 -1.98 32.61 6.42
N SER A 432 -2.40 32.51 5.14
CA SER A 432 -3.62 33.17 4.65
C SER A 432 -4.88 32.57 5.25
N ILE A 433 -4.87 31.28 5.58
CA ILE A 433 -6.00 30.56 6.19
C ILE A 433 -5.99 30.70 7.71
N GLN A 434 -4.80 30.58 8.32
CA GLN A 434 -4.57 30.60 9.75
C GLN A 434 -3.34 31.46 10.05
N PRO A 435 -3.49 32.76 10.28
CA PRO A 435 -2.35 33.62 10.58
C PRO A 435 -1.69 33.22 11.91
N PRO A 436 -0.39 33.51 12.05
CA PRO A 436 0.31 33.31 13.32
C PRO A 436 -0.37 34.09 14.44
N MET A 437 -0.35 33.54 15.66
CA MET A 437 -0.88 34.21 16.86
C MET A 437 0.02 35.35 17.32
#